data_223b35d348b2f0ff7ae0a10d44569fa9
#
_entry.id   223b35d348b2f0ff7ae0a10d44569fa9
#
_cell.length_a   1.000
_cell.length_b   1.000
_cell.length_c   1.000
_cell.angle_alpha   90.00
_cell.angle_beta   90.00
_cell.angle_gamma   90.00
#
_symmetry.space_group_name_H-M   'P 1'
#
loop_
_entity.id
_entity.type
_entity.pdbx_description
1 polymer ?
#
loop_
_entity_poly.entity_id
_entity_poly.type
_entity_poly.pdbx_seq_one_letter_code
_entity_poly.pdbx_strand_id
1 'polypeptide(L)'
;PMFYRPQDGHGLPHNPFTAIVSPRPIGWISTRGRMGDNLAPYSFFNAVAYTPPQVMFASTGRKADRDDTKDSVGNIRDSGVFAVNIVGFDLKDAMNMSSGPWPQQTDEFALAGLVKAECETISCPRVAASPAVLECRMTQIVTLKGRSNFMVIGEVTGVHLRDDCLVDGRFDVTRYRPLARSGYMDYSVV
;
A
#
# COMPACT_ATOMS: atom_id res chain seq x y z
N PRO A 1 1.51 22.08 -28.09
CA PRO A 1 1.39 20.89 -27.24
C PRO A 1 2.63 20.03 -27.32
N MET A 2 3.04 19.47 -26.20
CA MET A 2 4.19 18.59 -26.10
C MET A 2 3.73 17.13 -26.30
N PHE A 3 4.49 16.37 -27.09
CA PHE A 3 4.31 14.93 -27.26
C PHE A 3 5.67 14.24 -27.07
N TYR A 4 5.70 13.10 -26.39
CA TYR A 4 6.89 12.25 -26.33
C TYR A 4 6.49 10.76 -26.28
N ARG A 5 7.39 9.91 -26.75
CA ARG A 5 7.29 8.46 -26.56
C ARG A 5 8.12 8.09 -25.33
N PRO A 6 7.60 7.29 -24.38
CA PRO A 6 8.34 6.94 -23.18
C PRO A 6 9.73 6.36 -23.42
N GLN A 7 9.90 5.57 -24.48
CA GLN A 7 11.20 4.99 -24.83
C GLN A 7 12.23 6.01 -25.30
N ASP A 8 11.80 7.17 -25.81
CA ASP A 8 12.67 8.22 -26.32
C ASP A 8 12.99 9.29 -25.25
N GLY A 9 12.37 9.15 -24.08
CA GLY A 9 12.48 10.10 -22.99
C GLY A 9 11.54 11.29 -23.14
N HIS A 10 11.32 12.01 -22.06
CA HIS A 10 10.36 13.15 -22.00
C HIS A 10 11.03 14.52 -22.09
N GLY A 11 12.36 14.61 -21.95
CA GLY A 11 13.09 15.87 -22.01
C GLY A 11 12.81 16.87 -20.87
N LEU A 12 12.03 16.47 -19.87
CA LEU A 12 11.71 17.30 -18.70
C LEU A 12 12.67 16.96 -17.54
N PRO A 13 12.91 17.90 -16.60
CA PRO A 13 13.74 17.63 -15.42
C PRO A 13 13.22 16.47 -14.55
N HIS A 14 11.89 16.26 -14.51
CA HIS A 14 11.25 15.21 -13.73
C HIS A 14 10.23 14.45 -14.57
N ASN A 15 10.13 13.13 -14.34
CA ASN A 15 9.19 12.28 -15.05
C ASN A 15 7.74 12.63 -14.66
N PRO A 16 6.87 13.02 -15.61
CA PRO A 16 5.52 13.47 -15.32
C PRO A 16 4.52 12.33 -15.08
N PHE A 17 4.87 11.08 -15.32
CA PHE A 17 3.93 9.95 -15.31
C PHE A 17 3.11 9.85 -14.02
N THR A 18 3.77 9.91 -12.87
CA THR A 18 3.07 9.82 -11.57
C THR A 18 2.30 11.08 -11.20
N ALA A 19 2.60 12.22 -11.83
CA ALA A 19 1.83 13.44 -11.69
C ALA A 19 0.53 13.41 -12.53
N ILE A 20 0.56 12.75 -13.69
CA ILE A 20 -0.60 12.57 -14.56
C ILE A 20 -1.63 11.64 -13.90
N VAL A 21 -1.15 10.53 -13.32
CA VAL A 21 -2.01 9.57 -12.63
C VAL A 21 -2.05 9.93 -11.14
N SER A 22 -2.87 10.93 -10.80
CA SER A 22 -3.01 11.45 -9.43
C SER A 22 -4.41 12.08 -9.21
N PRO A 23 -4.90 12.18 -7.96
CA PRO A 23 -4.31 11.58 -6.76
C PRO A 23 -4.46 10.06 -6.75
N ARG A 24 -3.46 9.35 -6.22
CA ARG A 24 -3.52 7.90 -6.06
C ARG A 24 -3.79 7.56 -4.60
N PRO A 25 -4.75 6.67 -4.31
CA PRO A 25 -4.90 6.17 -2.96
C PRO A 25 -3.65 5.42 -2.52
N ILE A 26 -3.38 5.41 -1.22
CA ILE A 26 -2.25 4.70 -0.62
C ILE A 26 -2.77 3.44 0.05
N GLY A 27 -2.32 2.28 -0.41
CA GLY A 27 -2.44 1.03 0.29
C GLY A 27 -1.22 0.84 1.20
N TRP A 28 -1.41 0.98 2.50
CA TRP A 28 -0.35 0.71 3.47
C TRP A 28 -0.39 -0.76 3.81
N ILE A 29 0.47 -1.53 3.13
CA ILE A 29 0.40 -2.99 3.10
C ILE A 29 1.19 -3.57 4.27
N SER A 30 0.50 -4.32 5.12
CA SER A 30 1.13 -5.13 6.16
C SER A 30 1.11 -6.61 5.78
N THR A 31 2.19 -7.30 6.11
CA THR A 31 2.40 -8.72 5.83
C THR A 31 3.15 -9.38 6.97
N ARG A 32 3.00 -10.69 7.08
CA ARG A 32 3.78 -11.54 7.99
C ARG A 32 4.44 -12.65 7.19
N GLY A 33 5.72 -12.86 7.39
CA GLY A 33 6.49 -13.90 6.72
C GLY A 33 7.59 -14.45 7.59
N ARG A 34 8.44 -15.29 7.00
CA ARG A 34 9.58 -15.91 7.70
C ARG A 34 10.56 -14.89 8.29
N MET A 35 10.62 -13.70 7.70
CA MET A 35 11.51 -12.62 8.12
C MET A 35 10.86 -11.66 9.15
N GLY A 36 9.64 -11.96 9.59
CA GLY A 36 8.90 -11.14 10.53
C GLY A 36 7.78 -10.34 9.86
N ASP A 37 7.24 -9.39 10.61
CA ASP A 37 6.21 -8.48 10.16
C ASP A 37 6.82 -7.34 9.34
N ASN A 38 6.14 -6.94 8.26
CA ASN A 38 6.56 -5.87 7.38
C ASN A 38 5.39 -4.91 7.13
N LEU A 39 5.68 -3.62 6.99
CA LEU A 39 4.71 -2.58 6.71
C LEU A 39 5.30 -1.59 5.70
N ALA A 40 4.70 -1.48 4.52
CA ALA A 40 5.18 -0.58 3.48
C ALA A 40 4.03 0.07 2.70
N PRO A 41 4.09 1.38 2.38
CA PRO A 41 3.09 2.05 1.58
C PRO A 41 3.30 1.83 0.09
N TYR A 42 2.18 1.63 -0.62
CA TYR A 42 2.12 1.52 -2.08
C TYR A 42 1.07 2.48 -2.62
N SER A 43 1.46 3.33 -3.55
CA SER A 43 0.56 4.29 -4.20
C SER A 43 0.04 3.82 -5.56
N PHE A 44 0.50 2.68 -6.06
CA PHE A 44 -0.18 1.97 -7.13
C PHE A 44 -1.15 0.98 -6.49
N PHE A 45 -2.29 1.51 -6.04
CA PHE A 45 -3.29 0.79 -5.26
C PHE A 45 -4.68 1.23 -5.71
N ASN A 46 -5.59 0.27 -5.87
CA ASN A 46 -7.00 0.57 -6.15
C ASN A 46 -7.92 -0.63 -5.86
N ALA A 47 -9.23 -0.36 -5.78
CA ALA A 47 -10.26 -1.37 -5.90
C ALA A 47 -10.39 -1.83 -7.36
N VAL A 48 -10.61 -3.13 -7.59
CA VAL A 48 -10.73 -3.71 -8.94
C VAL A 48 -12.00 -4.50 -9.18
N ALA A 49 -12.68 -4.93 -8.12
CA ALA A 49 -13.99 -5.60 -8.21
C ALA A 49 -14.81 -5.32 -6.96
N TYR A 50 -16.14 -5.44 -7.10
CA TYR A 50 -17.09 -5.14 -6.04
C TYR A 50 -17.72 -6.39 -5.43
N THR A 51 -17.98 -7.42 -6.23
CA THR A 51 -18.62 -8.65 -5.78
C THR A 51 -17.91 -9.88 -6.38
N PRO A 52 -17.10 -10.59 -5.58
CA PRO A 52 -16.63 -10.23 -4.25
C PRO A 52 -15.71 -8.99 -4.30
N PRO A 53 -15.57 -8.25 -3.19
CA PRO A 53 -14.71 -7.09 -3.15
C PRO A 53 -13.24 -7.50 -3.31
N GLN A 54 -12.55 -6.86 -4.23
CA GLN A 54 -11.15 -7.13 -4.53
C GLN A 54 -10.38 -5.84 -4.69
N VAL A 55 -9.13 -5.87 -4.25
CA VAL A 55 -8.19 -4.76 -4.37
C VAL A 55 -6.91 -5.22 -5.05
N MET A 56 -6.17 -4.28 -5.62
CA MET A 56 -4.84 -4.53 -6.13
C MET A 56 -3.85 -3.52 -5.63
N PHE A 57 -2.59 -3.93 -5.50
CA PHE A 57 -1.47 -3.00 -5.46
C PHE A 57 -0.33 -3.49 -6.37
N ALA A 58 0.47 -2.56 -6.89
CA ALA A 58 1.64 -2.92 -7.67
C ALA A 58 2.92 -2.53 -6.94
N SER A 59 3.82 -3.51 -6.84
CA SER A 59 5.18 -3.33 -6.36
C SER A 59 6.11 -3.23 -7.55
N THR A 60 6.76 -2.09 -7.69
CA THR A 60 7.67 -1.81 -8.81
C THR A 60 9.09 -1.65 -8.32
N GLY A 61 10.04 -2.12 -9.14
CA GLY A 61 11.45 -2.09 -8.82
C GLY A 61 11.83 -3.06 -7.69
N ARG A 62 13.09 -3.05 -7.36
CA ARG A 62 13.70 -3.89 -6.32
C ARG A 62 14.38 -3.03 -5.27
N LYS A 63 14.62 -3.59 -4.09
CA LYS A 63 15.53 -2.98 -3.12
C LYS A 63 16.97 -3.11 -3.60
N ALA A 64 17.81 -2.13 -3.26
CA ALA A 64 19.21 -2.10 -3.68
C ALA A 64 20.06 -3.26 -3.12
N ASP A 65 19.63 -3.82 -2.00
CA ASP A 65 20.34 -4.87 -1.24
C ASP A 65 19.97 -6.30 -1.68
N ARG A 66 19.09 -6.47 -2.68
CA ARG A 66 18.66 -7.80 -3.15
C ARG A 66 18.17 -7.79 -4.60
N ASP A 67 18.34 -8.95 -5.24
CA ASP A 67 18.07 -9.10 -6.68
C ASP A 67 16.60 -9.41 -7.03
N ASP A 68 15.73 -9.65 -6.03
CA ASP A 68 14.35 -10.09 -6.24
C ASP A 68 13.33 -9.03 -5.80
N THR A 69 12.21 -9.45 -5.27
CA THR A 69 11.05 -8.65 -4.91
C THR A 69 11.25 -7.89 -3.59
N LYS A 70 10.43 -6.87 -3.37
CA LYS A 70 10.28 -6.24 -2.05
C LYS A 70 9.69 -7.22 -1.05
N ASP A 71 9.96 -6.98 0.23
CA ASP A 71 9.57 -7.87 1.34
C ASP A 71 8.08 -8.21 1.36
N SER A 72 7.21 -7.22 1.10
CA SER A 72 5.76 -7.43 1.04
C SER A 72 5.36 -8.51 0.03
N VAL A 73 5.89 -8.47 -1.19
CA VAL A 73 5.56 -9.46 -2.23
C VAL A 73 6.13 -10.83 -1.86
N GLY A 74 7.34 -10.87 -1.31
CA GLY A 74 7.95 -12.12 -0.83
C GLY A 74 7.11 -12.77 0.27
N ASN A 75 6.72 -12.02 1.28
CA ASN A 75 5.85 -12.49 2.36
C ASN A 75 4.49 -12.97 1.84
N ILE A 76 3.88 -12.26 0.88
CA ILE A 76 2.59 -12.66 0.29
C ILE A 76 2.71 -13.94 -0.53
N ARG A 77 3.81 -14.14 -1.26
CA ARG A 77 4.06 -15.42 -1.95
C ARG A 77 4.09 -16.59 -0.99
N ASP A 78 4.69 -16.39 0.18
CA ASP A 78 4.82 -17.44 1.19
C ASP A 78 3.53 -17.67 1.98
N SER A 79 2.84 -16.59 2.38
CA SER A 79 1.69 -16.66 3.30
C SER A 79 0.33 -16.69 2.60
N GLY A 80 0.24 -16.13 1.39
CA GLY A 80 -1.01 -15.97 0.65
C GLY A 80 -1.94 -14.88 1.18
N VAL A 81 -1.50 -14.07 2.14
CA VAL A 81 -2.34 -13.05 2.80
C VAL A 81 -1.64 -11.72 2.99
N PHE A 82 -2.42 -10.66 3.10
CA PHE A 82 -1.96 -9.32 3.45
C PHE A 82 -3.10 -8.46 3.99
N ALA A 83 -2.77 -7.40 4.69
CA ALA A 83 -3.76 -6.39 5.06
C ALA A 83 -3.45 -5.05 4.40
N VAL A 84 -4.50 -4.34 3.99
CA VAL A 84 -4.42 -2.97 3.49
C VAL A 84 -4.90 -2.04 4.59
N ASN A 85 -3.98 -1.25 5.13
CA ASN A 85 -4.30 -0.24 6.12
C ASN A 85 -4.50 1.10 5.40
N ILE A 86 -5.63 1.76 5.63
CA ILE A 86 -5.90 3.08 5.05
C ILE A 86 -5.16 4.13 5.87
N VAL A 87 -4.61 5.14 5.20
CA VAL A 87 -3.81 6.19 5.83
C VAL A 87 -4.64 7.46 5.96
N GLY A 88 -4.94 7.85 7.19
CA GLY A 88 -5.44 9.18 7.51
C GLY A 88 -4.30 10.21 7.62
N PHE A 89 -4.65 11.48 7.58
CA PHE A 89 -3.66 12.56 7.62
C PHE A 89 -2.79 12.53 8.89
N ASP A 90 -3.35 12.15 10.02
CA ASP A 90 -2.68 12.01 11.31
C ASP A 90 -1.63 10.88 11.35
N LEU A 91 -1.71 9.91 10.43
CA LEU A 91 -0.73 8.83 10.28
C LEU A 91 0.35 9.13 9.22
N LYS A 92 0.35 10.31 8.64
CA LYS A 92 1.25 10.70 7.54
C LYS A 92 2.74 10.45 7.85
N ASP A 93 3.19 10.89 9.01
CA ASP A 93 4.60 10.83 9.37
C ASP A 93 5.04 9.38 9.67
N ALA A 94 4.20 8.60 10.35
CA ALA A 94 4.45 7.17 10.58
C ALA A 94 4.47 6.38 9.26
N MET A 95 3.54 6.66 8.35
CA MET A 95 3.52 6.03 7.03
C MET A 95 4.78 6.40 6.23
N ASN A 96 5.17 7.66 6.23
CA ASN A 96 6.37 8.11 5.54
C ASN A 96 7.65 7.47 6.13
N MET A 97 7.73 7.34 7.45
CA MET A 97 8.83 6.62 8.11
C MET A 97 8.94 5.17 7.63
N SER A 98 7.82 4.47 7.50
CA SER A 98 7.80 3.07 7.03
C SER A 98 8.18 2.91 5.54
N SER A 99 8.23 4.00 4.77
CA SER A 99 8.56 3.96 3.34
C SER A 99 10.07 3.92 3.05
N GLY A 100 10.91 4.06 4.07
CA GLY A 100 12.36 4.12 3.92
C GLY A 100 12.98 2.82 3.41
N PRO A 101 14.24 2.89 2.90
CA PRO A 101 14.97 1.72 2.41
C PRO A 101 15.62 0.96 3.58
N TRP A 102 14.79 0.50 4.52
CA TRP A 102 15.24 -0.19 5.71
C TRP A 102 15.84 -1.57 5.39
N PRO A 103 16.81 -2.04 6.19
CA PRO A 103 17.35 -3.39 6.07
C PRO A 103 16.25 -4.46 6.20
N GLN A 104 16.51 -5.62 5.61
CA GLN A 104 15.67 -6.80 5.81
C GLN A 104 15.55 -7.11 7.31
N GLN A 105 14.39 -7.62 7.74
CA GLN A 105 14.05 -7.88 9.16
C GLN A 105 13.78 -6.64 10.02
N THR A 106 13.79 -5.44 9.44
CA THR A 106 13.30 -4.27 10.18
C THR A 106 11.80 -4.38 10.37
N ASP A 107 11.34 -4.24 11.60
CA ASP A 107 9.92 -4.10 11.92
C ASP A 107 9.51 -2.63 11.80
N GLU A 108 8.90 -2.27 10.67
CA GLU A 108 8.50 -0.89 10.39
C GLU A 108 7.40 -0.39 11.34
N PHE A 109 6.61 -1.27 11.95
CA PHE A 109 5.66 -0.87 12.99
C PHE A 109 6.39 -0.30 14.21
N ALA A 110 7.38 -1.02 14.71
CA ALA A 110 8.17 -0.57 15.85
C ALA A 110 8.95 0.70 15.52
N LEU A 111 9.55 0.75 14.32
CA LEU A 111 10.31 1.90 13.84
C LEU A 111 9.45 3.17 13.77
N ALA A 112 8.21 3.05 13.31
CA ALA A 112 7.28 4.17 13.17
C ALA A 112 6.45 4.44 14.45
N GLY A 113 6.70 3.71 15.55
CA GLY A 113 5.98 3.87 16.81
C GLY A 113 4.51 3.46 16.75
N LEU A 114 4.18 2.49 15.89
CA LEU A 114 2.82 2.05 15.64
C LEU A 114 2.45 0.85 16.50
N VAL A 115 1.23 0.86 17.02
CA VAL A 115 0.65 -0.29 17.71
C VAL A 115 0.11 -1.27 16.68
N LYS A 116 0.54 -2.54 16.79
CA LYS A 116 -0.01 -3.65 16.03
C LYS A 116 -1.30 -4.14 16.66
N ALA A 117 -2.25 -4.52 15.82
CA ALA A 117 -3.36 -5.39 16.18
C ALA A 117 -3.37 -6.59 15.23
N GLU A 118 -3.93 -7.70 15.66
CA GLU A 118 -4.07 -8.87 14.79
C GLU A 118 -5.29 -8.71 13.88
N CYS A 119 -5.21 -9.31 12.70
CA CYS A 119 -6.35 -9.53 11.83
C CYS A 119 -7.24 -10.67 12.35
N GLU A 120 -8.48 -10.74 11.88
CA GLU A 120 -9.47 -11.73 12.33
C GLU A 120 -9.57 -12.94 11.38
N THR A 121 -9.51 -12.69 10.08
CA THR A 121 -9.71 -13.73 9.04
C THR A 121 -8.41 -14.27 8.46
N ILE A 122 -7.30 -13.59 8.73
CA ILE A 122 -5.97 -13.93 8.21
C ILE A 122 -4.90 -13.79 9.29
N SER A 123 -3.81 -14.55 9.19
CA SER A 123 -2.66 -14.40 10.09
C SER A 123 -1.74 -13.28 9.60
N CYS A 124 -2.08 -12.06 9.98
CA CYS A 124 -1.36 -10.85 9.54
C CYS A 124 -1.56 -9.73 10.57
N PRO A 125 -0.53 -8.91 10.85
CA PRO A 125 -0.71 -7.72 11.67
C PRO A 125 -1.41 -6.61 10.88
N ARG A 126 -2.08 -5.72 11.59
CA ARG A 126 -2.64 -4.49 11.05
C ARG A 126 -2.23 -3.28 11.90
N VAL A 127 -2.31 -2.10 11.35
CA VAL A 127 -2.12 -0.84 12.09
C VAL A 127 -3.37 -0.57 12.91
N ALA A 128 -3.26 -0.63 14.23
CA ALA A 128 -4.40 -0.45 15.13
C ALA A 128 -5.11 0.91 14.96
N ALA A 129 -4.36 1.96 14.66
CA ALA A 129 -4.87 3.32 14.51
C ALA A 129 -5.43 3.64 13.10
N SER A 130 -5.33 2.74 12.13
CA SER A 130 -5.88 2.98 10.79
C SER A 130 -7.39 3.16 10.84
N PRO A 131 -7.93 4.15 10.09
CA PRO A 131 -9.38 4.39 10.05
C PRO A 131 -10.16 3.24 9.42
N ALA A 132 -9.55 2.52 8.50
CA ALA A 132 -10.09 1.28 7.94
C ALA A 132 -8.94 0.32 7.60
N VAL A 133 -9.23 -0.98 7.70
CA VAL A 133 -8.31 -2.04 7.28
C VAL A 133 -9.07 -3.08 6.48
N LEU A 134 -8.50 -3.52 5.36
CA LEU A 134 -9.00 -4.61 4.54
C LEU A 134 -8.10 -5.82 4.73
N GLU A 135 -8.65 -6.91 5.24
CA GLU A 135 -7.96 -8.20 5.31
C GLU A 135 -8.11 -8.92 3.98
N CYS A 136 -7.02 -9.35 3.39
CA CYS A 136 -7.02 -9.85 2.02
C CYS A 136 -6.36 -11.23 1.91
N ARG A 137 -7.00 -12.11 1.12
CA ARG A 137 -6.38 -13.32 0.59
C ARG A 137 -5.91 -13.04 -0.84
N MET A 138 -4.65 -13.27 -1.09
CA MET A 138 -4.06 -13.12 -2.42
C MET A 138 -4.69 -14.14 -3.38
N THR A 139 -5.21 -13.64 -4.50
CA THR A 139 -5.77 -14.46 -5.58
C THR A 139 -4.79 -14.64 -6.73
N GLN A 140 -4.04 -13.60 -7.05
CA GLN A 140 -3.07 -13.60 -8.14
C GLN A 140 -1.89 -12.68 -7.84
N ILE A 141 -0.72 -13.07 -8.35
CA ILE A 141 0.41 -12.16 -8.55
C ILE A 141 0.72 -12.15 -10.05
N VAL A 142 0.50 -11.02 -10.68
CA VAL A 142 0.72 -10.82 -12.12
C VAL A 142 2.08 -10.18 -12.33
N THR A 143 2.93 -10.83 -13.12
CA THR A 143 4.19 -10.23 -13.56
C THR A 143 3.91 -9.19 -14.66
N LEU A 144 4.29 -7.95 -14.41
CA LEU A 144 4.15 -6.87 -15.37
C LEU A 144 5.42 -6.75 -16.23
N LYS A 145 5.29 -6.08 -17.38
CA LYS A 145 6.43 -5.80 -18.25
C LYS A 145 7.51 -5.00 -17.51
N GLY A 146 8.75 -5.31 -17.78
CA GLY A 146 9.91 -4.72 -17.10
C GLY A 146 10.46 -5.65 -16.00
N ARG A 147 11.46 -5.16 -15.28
CA ARG A 147 12.13 -5.97 -14.24
C ARG A 147 11.54 -5.70 -12.86
N SER A 148 11.18 -6.75 -12.15
CA SER A 148 10.66 -6.69 -10.76
C SER A 148 9.41 -5.82 -10.60
N ASN A 149 8.50 -5.90 -11.56
CA ASN A 149 7.20 -5.25 -11.52
C ASN A 149 6.12 -6.32 -11.34
N PHE A 150 5.41 -6.25 -10.23
CA PHE A 150 4.36 -7.22 -9.86
C PHE A 150 3.10 -6.50 -9.42
N MET A 151 1.96 -6.98 -9.89
CA MET A 151 0.65 -6.58 -9.39
C MET A 151 0.08 -7.71 -8.54
N VAL A 152 -0.24 -7.42 -7.29
CA VAL A 152 -0.88 -8.34 -6.37
C VAL A 152 -2.36 -8.03 -6.33
N ILE A 153 -3.20 -9.05 -6.54
CA ILE A 153 -4.66 -8.95 -6.43
C ILE A 153 -5.08 -9.78 -5.22
N GLY A 154 -5.94 -9.22 -4.38
CA GLY A 154 -6.50 -9.90 -3.22
C GLY A 154 -8.00 -9.73 -3.10
N GLU A 155 -8.67 -10.81 -2.68
CA GLU A 155 -10.06 -10.78 -2.26
C GLU A 155 -10.13 -10.32 -0.80
N VAL A 156 -11.01 -9.37 -0.51
CA VAL A 156 -11.24 -8.85 0.83
C VAL A 156 -12.10 -9.84 1.61
N THR A 157 -11.54 -10.37 2.71
CA THR A 157 -12.21 -11.37 3.57
C THR A 157 -12.67 -10.79 4.90
N GLY A 158 -12.21 -9.61 5.26
CA GLY A 158 -12.58 -8.89 6.48
C GLY A 158 -12.36 -7.40 6.34
N VAL A 159 -13.16 -6.61 7.03
CA VAL A 159 -13.08 -5.14 7.03
C VAL A 159 -13.15 -4.63 8.46
N HIS A 160 -12.14 -3.89 8.88
CA HIS A 160 -12.17 -3.12 10.12
C HIS A 160 -12.49 -1.67 9.80
N LEU A 161 -13.40 -1.09 10.57
CA LEU A 161 -13.74 0.33 10.50
C LEU A 161 -13.60 0.92 11.91
N ARG A 162 -12.97 2.07 12.00
CA ARG A 162 -12.86 2.81 13.25
C ARG A 162 -14.21 3.47 13.58
N ASP A 163 -14.71 3.30 14.80
CA ASP A 163 -16.07 3.70 15.20
C ASP A 163 -16.31 5.20 15.03
N ASP A 164 -15.31 6.05 15.32
CA ASP A 164 -15.42 7.51 15.15
C ASP A 164 -15.51 7.97 13.68
N CYS A 165 -15.26 7.06 12.74
CA CYS A 165 -15.47 7.29 11.31
C CYS A 165 -16.86 6.84 10.82
N LEU A 166 -17.67 6.22 11.69
CA LEU A 166 -19.05 5.82 11.38
C LEU A 166 -20.02 6.92 11.84
N VAL A 167 -20.64 7.60 10.89
CA VAL A 167 -21.58 8.69 11.13
C VAL A 167 -22.88 8.39 10.39
N ASP A 168 -23.99 8.29 11.12
CA ASP A 168 -25.33 8.02 10.57
C ASP A 168 -25.38 6.82 9.60
N GLY A 169 -24.65 5.74 9.95
CA GLY A 169 -24.57 4.52 9.16
C GLY A 169 -23.67 4.61 7.92
N ARG A 170 -22.89 5.67 7.79
CA ARG A 170 -21.94 5.87 6.68
C ARG A 170 -20.51 5.93 7.20
N PHE A 171 -19.59 5.36 6.45
CA PHE A 171 -18.15 5.57 6.67
C PHE A 171 -17.75 6.94 6.11
N ASP A 172 -17.52 7.88 7.01
CA ASP A 172 -17.28 9.28 6.67
C ASP A 172 -15.77 9.55 6.53
N VAL A 173 -15.32 9.69 5.29
CA VAL A 173 -13.91 9.93 4.96
C VAL A 173 -13.40 11.29 5.46
N THR A 174 -14.27 12.25 5.72
CA THR A 174 -13.88 13.57 6.22
C THR A 174 -13.33 13.50 7.65
N ARG A 175 -13.68 12.44 8.40
CA ARG A 175 -13.24 12.23 9.78
C ARG A 175 -11.76 11.94 9.90
N TYR A 176 -11.16 11.30 8.90
CA TYR A 176 -9.73 10.93 8.94
C TYR A 176 -8.90 11.60 7.84
N ARG A 177 -9.55 12.32 6.92
CA ARG A 177 -8.86 13.07 5.86
C ARG A 177 -7.88 12.18 5.09
N PRO A 178 -8.34 11.37 4.12
CA PRO A 178 -7.50 10.41 3.38
C PRO A 178 -6.25 11.05 2.80
N LEU A 179 -5.10 10.42 3.04
CA LEU A 179 -3.85 10.81 2.41
C LEU A 179 -3.72 10.11 1.06
N ALA A 180 -3.40 10.86 0.03
CA ALA A 180 -3.15 10.37 -1.32
C ALA A 180 -1.77 10.78 -1.81
N ARG A 181 -1.18 9.97 -2.67
CA ARG A 181 0.08 10.29 -3.36
C ARG A 181 -0.21 11.07 -4.63
N SER A 182 0.47 12.19 -4.78
CA SER A 182 0.48 12.99 -5.99
C SER A 182 1.73 12.69 -6.82
N GLY A 183 2.10 13.57 -7.73
CA GLY A 183 3.33 13.42 -8.50
C GLY A 183 4.59 13.70 -7.68
N TYR A 184 5.71 13.28 -8.20
CA TYR A 184 7.05 13.57 -7.66
C TYR A 184 7.19 13.11 -6.21
N MET A 185 7.35 14.02 -5.25
CA MET A 185 7.43 13.73 -3.81
C MET A 185 6.19 14.19 -3.04
N ASP A 186 5.15 14.66 -3.74
CA ASP A 186 4.01 15.33 -3.15
C ASP A 186 2.94 14.36 -2.64
N TYR A 187 2.26 14.78 -1.60
CA TYR A 187 1.04 14.19 -1.08
C TYR A 187 -0.10 15.19 -1.15
N SER A 188 -1.32 14.70 -1.24
CA SER A 188 -2.55 15.49 -1.13
C SER A 188 -3.47 14.87 -0.08
N VAL A 189 -4.34 15.71 0.47
CA VAL A 189 -5.43 15.28 1.34
C VAL A 189 -6.72 15.37 0.53
N VAL A 190 -7.49 14.32 0.54
CA VAL A 190 -8.74 14.20 -0.22
C VAL A 190 -9.93 14.59 0.66
#